data_cac4d3d8863a0cb0438af35878f64d01
#
_entry.id   cac4d3d8863a0cb0438af35878f64d01
#
_cell.length_a   1.000
_cell.length_b   1.000
_cell.length_c   1.000
_cell.angle_alpha   90.00
_cell.angle_beta   90.00
_cell.angle_gamma   90.00
#
_symmetry.space_group_name_H-M   'P 1'
#
loop_
_entity.id
_entity.type
_entity.pdbx_description
1 polymer ?
#
loop_
_entity_poly.entity_id
_entity_poly.type
_entity_poly.pdbx_seq_one_letter_code
_entity_poly.pdbx_strand_id
1 'polypeptide(L)'
;MSEIVNCLIIGSGPAGFTAAIYAARANLSPVLYEGVLPGGQLTTTAEIENFPGYPDGVSGSDMMEDLRKQAARFGTDIRFGIVTEADLKGDLKRVVVDGEKEVLAKTVIIATGASARYLGLPDEAKYAGEGVSACATCDGFFYRKKTVAVVGGGDTACADALYLAGLCKKVYLVVRKPFLRASKIMQERTLNHENIEVLFEHEVVGLDGDNGVAGASLLIRRGQPDEAAGHIDIDGLFLAIGHQPNTKVFAGQVDLDAEGYIKTENGSPLTNLPGVFAAGDVADPVYRQAITAAASGCKAALEAERFLLTME
;
A
#
# COMPACT_ATOMS: atom_id res chain seq x y z
N MET A 1 5.62 -35.71 -2.29
CA MET A 1 6.88 -35.07 -1.89
C MET A 1 6.65 -33.58 -2.03
N SER A 2 6.98 -32.80 -1.00
CA SER A 2 6.87 -31.37 -1.03
C SER A 2 7.82 -30.78 -2.09
N GLU A 3 7.38 -29.79 -2.84
CA GLU A 3 8.19 -29.10 -3.84
C GLU A 3 9.24 -28.22 -3.14
N ILE A 4 10.50 -28.29 -3.56
CA ILE A 4 11.56 -27.41 -3.06
C ILE A 4 11.93 -26.42 -4.15
N VAL A 5 11.80 -25.12 -3.85
CA VAL A 5 12.11 -24.00 -4.75
C VAL A 5 13.31 -23.18 -4.25
N ASN A 6 14.11 -22.63 -5.16
CA ASN A 6 15.24 -21.78 -4.77
C ASN A 6 14.77 -20.43 -4.21
N CYS A 7 13.83 -19.79 -4.89
CA CYS A 7 13.31 -18.48 -4.52
C CYS A 7 11.78 -18.47 -4.60
N LEU A 8 11.13 -18.31 -3.47
CA LEU A 8 9.68 -18.13 -3.36
C LEU A 8 9.35 -16.65 -3.17
N ILE A 9 8.44 -16.13 -3.98
CA ILE A 9 7.96 -14.76 -3.89
C ILE A 9 6.49 -14.78 -3.50
N ILE A 10 6.12 -14.05 -2.44
CA ILE A 10 4.75 -14.00 -1.92
C ILE A 10 4.17 -12.62 -2.17
N GLY A 11 3.26 -12.52 -3.14
CA GLY A 11 2.61 -11.28 -3.57
C GLY A 11 3.07 -10.83 -4.95
N SER A 12 2.14 -10.25 -5.71
CA SER A 12 2.28 -9.91 -7.14
C SER A 12 2.19 -8.41 -7.43
N GLY A 13 2.34 -7.55 -6.40
CA GLY A 13 2.47 -6.11 -6.61
C GLY A 13 3.78 -5.73 -7.35
N PRO A 14 4.06 -4.43 -7.55
CA PRO A 14 5.28 -3.97 -8.22
C PRO A 14 6.56 -4.53 -7.62
N ALA A 15 6.60 -4.70 -6.29
CA ALA A 15 7.73 -5.31 -5.60
C ALA A 15 7.90 -6.80 -5.98
N GLY A 16 6.82 -7.57 -5.96
CA GLY A 16 6.84 -9.01 -6.25
C GLY A 16 7.21 -9.28 -7.71
N PHE A 17 6.57 -8.65 -8.68
CA PHE A 17 6.93 -8.86 -10.09
C PHE A 17 8.33 -8.34 -10.42
N THR A 18 8.77 -7.22 -9.83
CA THR A 18 10.16 -6.77 -10.03
C THR A 18 11.15 -7.76 -9.43
N ALA A 19 10.90 -8.28 -8.23
CA ALA A 19 11.72 -9.33 -7.64
C ALA A 19 11.76 -10.57 -8.53
N ALA A 20 10.62 -10.99 -9.08
CA ALA A 20 10.51 -12.13 -9.99
C ALA A 20 11.33 -11.95 -11.28
N ILE A 21 11.27 -10.74 -11.89
CA ILE A 21 12.06 -10.39 -13.08
C ILE A 21 13.57 -10.55 -12.80
N TYR A 22 14.04 -9.97 -11.69
CA TYR A 22 15.47 -10.01 -11.35
C TYR A 22 15.91 -11.42 -10.94
N ALA A 23 15.15 -12.12 -10.12
CA ALA A 23 15.46 -13.49 -9.70
C ALA A 23 15.47 -14.46 -10.90
N ALA A 24 14.52 -14.35 -11.84
CA ALA A 24 14.49 -15.18 -13.04
C ALA A 24 15.71 -14.91 -13.95
N ARG A 25 16.08 -13.63 -14.12
CA ARG A 25 17.28 -13.24 -14.89
C ARG A 25 18.58 -13.71 -14.26
N ALA A 26 18.61 -13.87 -12.93
CA ALA A 26 19.72 -14.49 -12.18
C ALA A 26 19.66 -16.03 -12.17
N ASN A 27 18.75 -16.64 -12.96
CA ASN A 27 18.57 -18.09 -13.06
C ASN A 27 18.18 -18.78 -11.74
N LEU A 28 17.51 -18.08 -10.84
CA LEU A 28 17.06 -18.66 -9.57
C LEU A 28 15.79 -19.50 -9.69
N SER A 29 15.16 -19.56 -10.88
CA SER A 29 13.89 -20.26 -11.14
C SER A 29 12.81 -19.89 -10.11
N PRO A 30 12.45 -18.61 -9.98
CA PRO A 30 11.54 -18.17 -8.94
C PRO A 30 10.11 -18.70 -9.16
N VAL A 31 9.46 -19.05 -8.04
CA VAL A 31 8.02 -19.30 -7.98
C VAL A 31 7.37 -18.10 -7.29
N LEU A 32 6.32 -17.52 -7.91
CA LEU A 32 5.58 -16.40 -7.36
C LEU A 32 4.12 -16.80 -7.13
N TYR A 33 3.61 -16.59 -5.91
CA TYR A 33 2.19 -16.71 -5.61
C TYR A 33 1.54 -15.33 -5.59
N GLU A 34 0.49 -15.15 -6.44
CA GLU A 34 -0.12 -13.84 -6.70
C GLU A 34 -0.97 -13.32 -5.54
N GLY A 35 -1.51 -14.21 -4.70
CA GLY A 35 -2.38 -13.83 -3.58
C GLY A 35 -3.84 -13.57 -4.00
N VAL A 36 -4.57 -12.85 -3.16
CA VAL A 36 -6.03 -12.58 -3.32
C VAL A 36 -6.31 -11.65 -4.50
N LEU A 37 -5.44 -10.67 -4.71
CA LEU A 37 -5.59 -9.65 -5.77
C LEU A 37 -4.34 -9.70 -6.67
N PRO A 38 -4.37 -10.47 -7.78
CA PRO A 38 -3.30 -10.51 -8.75
C PRO A 38 -2.94 -9.12 -9.26
N GLY A 39 -1.66 -8.74 -9.19
CA GLY A 39 -1.18 -7.40 -9.51
C GLY A 39 -1.23 -6.40 -8.34
N GLY A 40 -1.90 -6.76 -7.23
CA GLY A 40 -1.97 -5.92 -6.03
C GLY A 40 -2.82 -4.67 -6.19
N GLN A 41 -2.68 -3.71 -5.27
CA GLN A 41 -3.54 -2.52 -5.19
C GLN A 41 -3.54 -1.65 -6.44
N LEU A 42 -2.46 -1.62 -7.21
CA LEU A 42 -2.40 -0.82 -8.43
C LEU A 42 -3.47 -1.20 -9.45
N THR A 43 -3.92 -2.45 -9.48
CA THR A 43 -4.97 -2.88 -10.42
C THR A 43 -6.31 -2.17 -10.21
N THR A 44 -6.51 -1.52 -9.06
CA THR A 44 -7.70 -0.72 -8.77
C THR A 44 -7.52 0.76 -9.11
N THR A 45 -6.35 1.18 -9.58
CA THR A 45 -6.05 2.55 -9.98
C THR A 45 -6.39 2.74 -11.46
N ALA A 46 -7.25 3.70 -11.76
CA ALA A 46 -7.71 3.97 -13.13
C ALA A 46 -6.56 4.45 -14.01
N GLU A 47 -5.73 5.36 -13.52
CA GLU A 47 -4.62 5.97 -14.28
C GLU A 47 -3.40 6.21 -13.39
N ILE A 48 -2.23 5.82 -13.89
CA ILE A 48 -0.92 6.01 -13.25
C ILE A 48 -0.08 6.90 -14.14
N GLU A 49 0.23 8.09 -13.67
CA GLU A 49 1.06 9.09 -14.37
C GLU A 49 2.46 9.24 -13.77
N ASN A 50 2.70 8.66 -12.59
CA ASN A 50 3.91 8.88 -11.81
C ASN A 50 4.89 7.69 -11.81
N PHE A 51 4.68 6.69 -12.67
CA PHE A 51 5.65 5.61 -12.86
C PHE A 51 6.49 5.87 -14.12
N PRO A 52 7.83 6.00 -14.00
CA PRO A 52 8.70 6.27 -15.15
C PRO A 52 8.61 5.18 -16.23
N GLY A 53 8.48 5.60 -17.49
CA GLY A 53 8.38 4.72 -18.65
C GLY A 53 7.02 4.78 -19.35
N TYR A 54 6.03 5.43 -18.74
CA TYR A 54 4.70 5.65 -19.31
C TYR A 54 4.43 7.16 -19.47
N PRO A 55 4.90 7.79 -20.56
CA PRO A 55 4.83 9.24 -20.72
C PRO A 55 3.40 9.79 -20.89
N ASP A 56 2.48 8.94 -21.35
CA ASP A 56 1.08 9.28 -21.57
C ASP A 56 0.16 8.70 -20.49
N GLY A 57 0.73 8.25 -19.35
CA GLY A 57 0.01 7.50 -18.33
C GLY A 57 -0.28 6.05 -18.75
N VAL A 58 -0.80 5.26 -17.83
CA VAL A 58 -1.20 3.87 -18.06
C VAL A 58 -2.23 3.45 -17.01
N SER A 59 -3.18 2.58 -17.36
CA SER A 59 -4.04 2.00 -16.33
C SER A 59 -3.23 1.10 -15.38
N GLY A 60 -3.62 1.07 -14.11
CA GLY A 60 -2.94 0.21 -13.14
C GLY A 60 -2.99 -1.27 -13.52
N SER A 61 -4.10 -1.72 -14.09
CA SER A 61 -4.26 -3.09 -14.58
C SER A 61 -3.33 -3.41 -15.75
N ASP A 62 -3.18 -2.50 -16.72
CA ASP A 62 -2.29 -2.71 -17.87
C ASP A 62 -0.82 -2.71 -17.44
N MET A 63 -0.42 -1.77 -16.57
CA MET A 63 0.93 -1.73 -16.02
C MET A 63 1.29 -3.04 -15.29
N MET A 64 0.38 -3.54 -14.46
CA MET A 64 0.63 -4.77 -13.71
C MET A 64 0.64 -6.01 -14.61
N GLU A 65 -0.17 -6.03 -15.67
CA GLU A 65 -0.12 -7.09 -16.68
C GLU A 65 1.19 -7.05 -17.50
N ASP A 66 1.72 -5.87 -17.80
CA ASP A 66 3.04 -5.72 -18.45
C ASP A 66 4.17 -6.28 -17.58
N LEU A 67 4.16 -5.96 -16.26
CA LEU A 67 5.13 -6.52 -15.31
C LEU A 67 4.99 -8.04 -15.20
N ARG A 68 3.77 -8.56 -15.18
CA ARG A 68 3.47 -10.00 -15.17
C ARG A 68 4.01 -10.71 -16.39
N LYS A 69 3.73 -10.18 -17.58
CA LYS A 69 4.26 -10.70 -18.86
C LYS A 69 5.78 -10.66 -18.89
N GLN A 70 6.39 -9.60 -18.38
CA GLN A 70 7.84 -9.48 -18.32
C GLN A 70 8.44 -10.55 -17.39
N ALA A 71 7.88 -10.77 -16.21
CA ALA A 71 8.33 -11.82 -15.29
C ALA A 71 8.18 -13.23 -15.91
N ALA A 72 7.03 -13.51 -16.51
CA ALA A 72 6.76 -14.78 -17.19
C ALA A 72 7.73 -15.04 -18.36
N ARG A 73 8.04 -13.99 -19.16
CA ARG A 73 8.99 -14.09 -20.27
C ARG A 73 10.39 -14.54 -19.84
N PHE A 74 10.82 -14.21 -18.62
CA PHE A 74 12.11 -14.63 -18.07
C PHE A 74 12.04 -16.00 -17.36
N GLY A 75 10.87 -16.64 -17.33
CA GLY A 75 10.72 -17.99 -16.77
C GLY A 75 10.30 -18.02 -15.30
N THR A 76 9.73 -16.94 -14.76
CA THR A 76 9.06 -17.00 -13.45
C THR A 76 7.85 -17.93 -13.54
N ASP A 77 7.75 -18.88 -12.63
CA ASP A 77 6.56 -19.72 -12.45
C ASP A 77 5.55 -18.94 -11.58
N ILE A 78 4.57 -18.31 -12.26
CA ILE A 78 3.54 -17.46 -11.64
C ILE A 78 2.32 -18.35 -11.35
N ARG A 79 1.93 -18.41 -10.08
CA ARG A 79 0.85 -19.28 -9.60
C ARG A 79 -0.21 -18.46 -8.88
N PHE A 80 -1.47 -18.78 -9.13
CA PHE A 80 -2.55 -18.33 -8.26
C PHE A 80 -2.51 -19.13 -6.94
N GLY A 81 -2.83 -18.45 -5.82
CA GLY A 81 -2.93 -19.06 -4.50
C GLY A 81 -2.57 -18.08 -3.39
N ILE A 82 -3.07 -18.36 -2.21
CA ILE A 82 -2.92 -17.53 -1.02
C ILE A 82 -2.07 -18.28 -0.01
N VAL A 83 -0.95 -17.69 0.41
CA VAL A 83 -0.17 -18.23 1.52
C VAL A 83 -0.95 -18.04 2.82
N THR A 84 -1.32 -19.17 3.46
CA THR A 84 -2.15 -19.21 4.66
C THR A 84 -1.37 -19.50 5.94
N GLU A 85 -0.21 -20.18 5.80
CA GLU A 85 0.70 -20.47 6.90
C GLU A 85 2.15 -20.28 6.47
N ALA A 86 3.02 -19.93 7.40
CA ALA A 86 4.46 -19.85 7.19
C ALA A 86 5.24 -20.35 8.41
N ASP A 87 6.29 -21.11 8.16
CA ASP A 87 7.39 -21.38 9.08
C ASP A 87 8.69 -21.01 8.37
N LEU A 88 9.24 -19.87 8.74
CA LEU A 88 10.35 -19.22 8.03
C LEU A 88 11.72 -19.48 8.71
N LYS A 89 11.74 -20.32 9.75
CA LYS A 89 12.96 -20.68 10.48
C LYS A 89 13.68 -21.89 9.82
N GLY A 90 14.97 -21.98 10.03
CA GLY A 90 15.78 -23.06 9.47
C GLY A 90 16.24 -22.84 8.03
N ASP A 91 16.91 -23.83 7.45
CA ASP A 91 17.53 -23.74 6.11
C ASP A 91 16.48 -23.77 5.00
N LEU A 92 15.44 -24.60 5.14
CA LEU A 92 14.28 -24.60 4.26
C LEU A 92 13.10 -23.93 4.96
N LYS A 93 12.57 -22.90 4.31
CA LYS A 93 11.37 -22.17 4.72
C LYS A 93 10.16 -22.93 4.21
N ARG A 94 9.19 -23.16 5.08
CA ARG A 94 7.95 -23.85 4.73
C ARG A 94 6.81 -22.85 4.64
N VAL A 95 6.04 -22.89 3.57
CA VAL A 95 4.76 -22.20 3.47
C VAL A 95 3.65 -23.15 3.06
N VAL A 96 2.42 -22.85 3.47
CA VAL A 96 1.22 -23.54 3.03
C VAL A 96 0.38 -22.59 2.19
N VAL A 97 -0.02 -23.03 1.04
CA VAL A 97 -0.86 -22.29 0.10
C VAL A 97 -2.26 -22.88 0.11
N ASP A 98 -3.28 -22.03 0.20
CA ASP A 98 -4.71 -22.38 0.21
C ASP A 98 -5.09 -23.43 1.28
N GLY A 99 -4.32 -23.49 2.37
CA GLY A 99 -4.53 -24.44 3.47
C GLY A 99 -4.15 -25.90 3.19
N GLU A 100 -3.65 -26.21 1.98
CA GLU A 100 -3.43 -27.59 1.56
C GLU A 100 -2.04 -27.83 0.96
N LYS A 101 -1.57 -26.93 0.09
CA LYS A 101 -0.33 -27.16 -0.68
C LYS A 101 0.90 -26.68 0.08
N GLU A 102 1.77 -27.59 0.47
CA GLU A 102 3.05 -27.28 1.09
C GLU A 102 4.13 -27.00 0.03
N VAL A 103 4.87 -25.91 0.22
CA VAL A 103 6.03 -25.51 -0.57
C VAL A 103 7.20 -25.25 0.37
N LEU A 104 8.34 -25.83 0.05
CA LEU A 104 9.61 -25.58 0.73
C LEU A 104 10.47 -24.66 -0.12
N ALA A 105 11.10 -23.67 0.48
CA ALA A 105 11.91 -22.70 -0.23
C ALA A 105 13.26 -22.49 0.46
N LYS A 106 14.34 -22.32 -0.30
CA LYS A 106 15.63 -21.91 0.23
C LYS A 106 15.63 -20.43 0.61
N THR A 107 14.99 -19.60 -0.20
CA THR A 107 14.77 -18.17 0.08
C THR A 107 13.32 -17.77 -0.10
N VAL A 108 12.86 -16.77 0.69
CA VAL A 108 11.51 -16.21 0.62
C VAL A 108 11.58 -14.69 0.52
N ILE A 109 10.88 -14.12 -0.45
CA ILE A 109 10.68 -12.68 -0.58
C ILE A 109 9.22 -12.38 -0.23
N ILE A 110 9.00 -11.69 0.87
CA ILE A 110 7.68 -11.24 1.31
C ILE A 110 7.38 -9.90 0.63
N ALA A 111 6.42 -9.90 -0.30
CA ALA A 111 6.02 -8.75 -1.10
C ALA A 111 4.49 -8.53 -1.05
N THR A 112 3.89 -8.82 0.11
CA THR A 112 2.43 -8.86 0.32
C THR A 112 1.78 -7.49 0.44
N GLY A 113 2.58 -6.41 0.46
CA GLY A 113 2.09 -5.04 0.49
C GLY A 113 1.40 -4.64 1.80
N ALA A 114 0.67 -3.52 1.74
CA ALA A 114 -0.16 -3.01 2.83
C ALA A 114 -1.50 -2.55 2.27
N SER A 115 -2.57 -2.74 3.02
CA SER A 115 -3.92 -2.34 2.63
C SER A 115 -4.28 -1.00 3.27
N ALA A 116 -4.85 -0.09 2.50
CA ALA A 116 -5.40 1.16 3.04
C ALA A 116 -6.56 0.86 3.99
N ARG A 117 -6.70 1.68 5.02
CA ARG A 117 -7.86 1.64 5.91
C ARG A 117 -8.94 2.53 5.33
N TYR A 118 -10.15 2.02 5.33
CA TYR A 118 -11.36 2.72 4.91
C TYR A 118 -12.23 3.07 6.11
N LEU A 119 -13.16 4.01 5.94
CA LEU A 119 -14.13 4.39 7.00
C LEU A 119 -15.18 3.30 7.21
N GLY A 120 -15.40 2.45 6.21
CA GLY A 120 -16.43 1.42 6.21
C GLY A 120 -17.80 1.97 5.84
N LEU A 121 -17.85 3.07 5.10
CA LEU A 121 -19.11 3.63 4.62
C LEU A 121 -19.63 2.81 3.45
N PRO A 122 -20.95 2.62 3.34
CA PRO A 122 -21.56 1.89 2.22
C PRO A 122 -21.19 2.44 0.84
N ASP A 123 -20.97 3.77 0.78
CA ASP A 123 -20.73 4.49 -0.47
C ASP A 123 -19.24 4.50 -0.89
N GLU A 124 -18.31 4.15 -0.02
CA GLU A 124 -16.87 4.17 -0.35
C GLU A 124 -16.53 3.31 -1.56
N ALA A 125 -17.10 2.12 -1.64
CA ALA A 125 -16.86 1.20 -2.75
C ALA A 125 -17.40 1.74 -4.09
N LYS A 126 -18.51 2.49 -4.06
CA LYS A 126 -19.10 3.12 -5.25
C LYS A 126 -18.16 4.16 -5.85
N TYR A 127 -17.45 4.91 -5.01
CA TYR A 127 -16.60 6.01 -5.42
C TYR A 127 -15.10 5.68 -5.42
N ALA A 128 -14.74 4.41 -5.26
CA ALA A 128 -13.35 3.98 -5.36
C ALA A 128 -12.78 4.26 -6.76
N GLY A 129 -11.76 5.12 -6.86
CA GLY A 129 -11.24 5.62 -8.14
C GLY A 129 -12.06 6.74 -8.79
N GLU A 130 -13.27 7.01 -8.27
CA GLU A 130 -14.23 8.03 -8.78
C GLU A 130 -14.46 9.14 -7.73
N GLY A 131 -13.46 9.43 -6.91
CA GLY A 131 -13.53 10.47 -5.89
C GLY A 131 -13.06 10.06 -4.50
N VAL A 132 -12.94 8.77 -4.19
CA VAL A 132 -12.33 8.28 -2.94
C VAL A 132 -10.93 7.74 -3.22
N SER A 133 -9.94 8.28 -2.53
CA SER A 133 -8.53 7.89 -2.63
C SER A 133 -7.90 7.68 -1.24
N ALA A 134 -6.91 6.83 -1.15
CA ALA A 134 -6.06 6.66 0.02
C ALA A 134 -4.59 7.09 -0.23
N CYS A 135 -4.35 7.82 -1.32
CA CYS A 135 -3.01 8.27 -1.72
C CYS A 135 -3.05 9.69 -2.32
N ALA A 136 -2.77 10.69 -1.51
CA ALA A 136 -2.74 12.08 -1.98
C ALA A 136 -1.71 12.34 -3.08
N THR A 137 -0.53 11.71 -2.98
CA THR A 137 0.55 11.86 -3.99
C THR A 137 0.28 11.12 -5.29
N CYS A 138 -0.59 10.10 -5.28
CA CYS A 138 -1.01 9.40 -6.48
C CYS A 138 -2.06 10.20 -7.25
N ASP A 139 -3.14 10.60 -6.57
CA ASP A 139 -4.36 11.06 -7.22
C ASP A 139 -4.56 12.59 -7.09
N GLY A 140 -3.80 13.27 -6.24
CA GLY A 140 -3.99 14.70 -5.95
C GLY A 140 -3.92 15.60 -7.18
N PHE A 141 -3.17 15.21 -8.21
CA PHE A 141 -3.05 15.97 -9.46
C PHE A 141 -4.39 16.09 -10.20
N PHE A 142 -5.25 15.06 -10.17
CA PHE A 142 -6.58 15.07 -10.81
C PHE A 142 -7.58 16.03 -10.12
N TYR A 143 -7.22 16.50 -8.92
CA TYR A 143 -8.03 17.44 -8.13
C TYR A 143 -7.50 18.88 -8.13
N ARG A 144 -6.63 19.23 -9.08
CA ARG A 144 -6.13 20.59 -9.21
C ARG A 144 -7.27 21.59 -9.35
N LYS A 145 -7.21 22.69 -8.54
CA LYS A 145 -8.22 23.76 -8.48
C LYS A 145 -9.60 23.33 -8.00
N LYS A 146 -9.77 22.09 -7.55
CA LYS A 146 -11.00 21.56 -6.97
C LYS A 146 -10.99 21.71 -5.44
N THR A 147 -12.11 21.38 -4.81
CA THR A 147 -12.25 21.32 -3.34
C THR A 147 -12.21 19.87 -2.90
N VAL A 148 -11.37 19.53 -1.94
CA VAL A 148 -11.23 18.15 -1.44
C VAL A 148 -11.31 18.07 0.07
N ALA A 149 -11.61 16.87 0.58
CA ALA A 149 -11.49 16.59 2.01
C ALA A 149 -10.41 15.54 2.27
N VAL A 150 -9.67 15.71 3.37
CA VAL A 150 -8.74 14.72 3.92
C VAL A 150 -9.27 14.25 5.26
N VAL A 151 -9.40 12.96 5.47
CA VAL A 151 -9.83 12.40 6.76
C VAL A 151 -8.64 11.87 7.52
N GLY A 152 -8.43 12.41 8.71
CA GLY A 152 -7.34 12.00 9.60
C GLY A 152 -6.83 13.14 10.48
N GLY A 153 -5.96 12.84 11.43
CA GLY A 153 -5.43 13.84 12.37
C GLY A 153 -4.00 13.58 12.83
N GLY A 154 -3.28 12.68 12.16
CA GLY A 154 -1.85 12.40 12.37
C GLY A 154 -0.96 13.13 11.37
N ASP A 155 0.36 12.87 11.45
CA ASP A 155 1.35 13.48 10.55
C ASP A 155 1.05 13.22 9.07
N THR A 156 0.64 12.00 8.71
CA THR A 156 0.23 11.67 7.34
C THR A 156 -0.92 12.55 6.85
N ALA A 157 -1.97 12.72 7.68
CA ALA A 157 -3.13 13.54 7.30
C ALA A 157 -2.76 15.00 7.11
N CYS A 158 -1.88 15.54 7.97
CA CYS A 158 -1.37 16.89 7.81
C CYS A 158 -0.49 17.04 6.57
N ALA A 159 0.38 16.05 6.28
CA ALA A 159 1.23 16.05 5.10
C ALA A 159 0.40 15.97 3.81
N ASP A 160 -0.60 15.09 3.76
CA ASP A 160 -1.52 14.96 2.63
C ASP A 160 -2.34 16.24 2.43
N ALA A 161 -2.86 16.85 3.52
CA ALA A 161 -3.58 18.10 3.44
C ALA A 161 -2.71 19.25 2.90
N LEU A 162 -1.46 19.36 3.37
CA LEU A 162 -0.50 20.37 2.88
C LEU A 162 -0.12 20.13 1.42
N TYR A 163 0.10 18.88 1.01
CA TYR A 163 0.38 18.53 -0.39
C TYR A 163 -0.80 18.92 -1.29
N LEU A 164 -2.01 18.53 -0.93
CA LEU A 164 -3.23 18.85 -1.68
C LEU A 164 -3.52 20.36 -1.69
N ALA A 165 -3.23 21.09 -0.62
CA ALA A 165 -3.40 22.54 -0.57
C ALA A 165 -2.52 23.29 -1.58
N GLY A 166 -1.38 22.71 -1.98
CA GLY A 166 -0.55 23.21 -3.07
C GLY A 166 -1.15 23.01 -4.48
N LEU A 167 -2.13 22.14 -4.62
CA LEU A 167 -2.77 21.77 -5.90
C LEU A 167 -4.22 22.27 -5.99
N CYS A 168 -4.97 22.09 -4.90
CA CYS A 168 -6.41 22.28 -4.83
C CYS A 168 -6.77 23.71 -4.47
N LYS A 169 -8.02 24.10 -4.76
CA LYS A 169 -8.57 25.38 -4.38
C LYS A 169 -8.80 25.47 -2.87
N LYS A 170 -9.26 24.37 -2.27
CA LYS A 170 -9.55 24.26 -0.84
C LYS A 170 -9.39 22.82 -0.37
N VAL A 171 -8.91 22.66 0.85
CA VAL A 171 -8.80 21.37 1.53
C VAL A 171 -9.52 21.45 2.88
N TYR A 172 -10.50 20.58 3.09
CA TYR A 172 -11.06 20.33 4.41
C TYR A 172 -10.28 19.22 5.09
N LEU A 173 -9.70 19.45 6.26
CA LEU A 173 -9.11 18.41 7.08
C LEU A 173 -10.12 17.99 8.16
N VAL A 174 -10.76 16.84 7.96
CA VAL A 174 -11.80 16.30 8.83
C VAL A 174 -11.18 15.48 9.95
N VAL A 175 -11.32 15.95 11.18
CA VAL A 175 -10.65 15.40 12.37
C VAL A 175 -11.68 15.03 13.44
N ARG A 176 -11.76 13.73 13.74
CA ARG A 176 -12.69 13.18 14.73
C ARG A 176 -12.46 13.67 16.18
N LYS A 177 -11.25 14.10 16.50
CA LYS A 177 -10.86 14.58 17.83
C LYS A 177 -10.84 16.13 17.86
N PRO A 178 -10.91 16.75 19.06
CA PRO A 178 -10.78 18.20 19.19
C PRO A 178 -9.33 18.71 19.04
N PHE A 179 -8.41 17.85 18.59
CA PHE A 179 -7.00 18.16 18.40
C PHE A 179 -6.35 17.26 17.34
N LEU A 180 -5.26 17.75 16.75
CA LEU A 180 -4.38 16.98 15.87
C LEU A 180 -3.37 16.16 16.72
N ARG A 181 -3.10 14.94 16.29
CA ARG A 181 -2.06 14.07 16.89
C ARG A 181 -0.71 14.19 16.20
N ALA A 182 -0.64 14.97 15.14
CA ALA A 182 0.57 15.23 14.37
C ALA A 182 1.65 15.91 15.23
N SER A 183 2.89 15.93 14.76
CA SER A 183 3.98 16.69 15.35
C SER A 183 3.65 18.19 15.39
N LYS A 184 4.17 18.94 16.36
CA LYS A 184 3.85 20.37 16.55
C LYS A 184 4.10 21.19 15.28
N ILE A 185 5.19 20.92 14.57
CA ILE A 185 5.52 21.62 13.33
C ILE A 185 4.49 21.36 12.22
N MET A 186 3.98 20.12 12.11
CA MET A 186 2.95 19.79 11.14
C MET A 186 1.61 20.39 11.50
N GLN A 187 1.25 20.43 12.79
CA GLN A 187 0.07 21.12 13.28
C GLN A 187 0.12 22.60 12.91
N GLU A 188 1.23 23.29 13.24
CA GLU A 188 1.40 24.72 12.96
C GLU A 188 1.29 25.04 11.47
N ARG A 189 1.97 24.27 10.61
CA ARG A 189 1.89 24.45 9.15
C ARG A 189 0.48 24.26 8.62
N THR A 190 -0.22 23.23 9.09
CA THR A 190 -1.58 22.91 8.65
C THR A 190 -2.59 23.96 9.10
N LEU A 191 -2.54 24.36 10.37
CA LEU A 191 -3.48 25.33 10.95
C LEU A 191 -3.30 26.75 10.39
N ASN A 192 -2.10 27.12 9.94
CA ASN A 192 -1.80 28.45 9.39
C ASN A 192 -1.88 28.48 7.85
N HIS A 193 -2.23 27.39 7.17
CA HIS A 193 -2.30 27.36 5.71
C HIS A 193 -3.64 27.92 5.22
N GLU A 194 -3.59 28.94 4.35
CA GLU A 194 -4.77 29.70 3.88
C GLU A 194 -5.83 28.84 3.16
N ASN A 195 -5.40 27.76 2.48
CA ASN A 195 -6.28 26.87 1.73
C ASN A 195 -6.76 25.66 2.54
N ILE A 196 -6.37 25.53 3.82
CA ILE A 196 -6.78 24.40 4.67
C ILE A 196 -7.75 24.89 5.74
N GLU A 197 -8.92 24.27 5.79
CA GLU A 197 -9.87 24.42 6.89
C GLU A 197 -9.93 23.14 7.70
N VAL A 198 -9.57 23.21 9.00
CA VAL A 198 -9.61 22.05 9.88
C VAL A 198 -10.95 21.97 10.59
N LEU A 199 -11.67 20.87 10.34
CA LEU A 199 -12.97 20.58 10.94
C LEU A 199 -12.75 19.60 12.11
N PHE A 200 -12.55 20.14 13.31
CA PHE A 200 -12.41 19.34 14.52
C PHE A 200 -13.76 18.78 14.99
N GLU A 201 -13.72 17.59 15.59
CA GLU A 201 -14.89 16.86 16.09
C GLU A 201 -15.93 16.55 15.00
N HIS A 202 -15.44 16.38 13.76
CA HIS A 202 -16.25 15.99 12.61
C HIS A 202 -15.89 14.59 12.13
N GLU A 203 -16.88 13.82 11.72
CA GLU A 203 -16.72 12.50 11.10
C GLU A 203 -17.49 12.48 9.78
N VAL A 204 -16.89 11.94 8.72
CA VAL A 204 -17.60 11.65 7.47
C VAL A 204 -18.46 10.40 7.71
N VAL A 205 -19.75 10.52 7.42
CA VAL A 205 -20.73 9.44 7.64
C VAL A 205 -21.49 9.01 6.38
N GLY A 206 -21.26 9.68 5.26
CA GLY A 206 -21.81 9.34 3.96
C GLY A 206 -21.19 10.19 2.86
N LEU A 207 -21.30 9.73 1.63
CA LEU A 207 -20.86 10.42 0.42
C LEU A 207 -22.01 10.54 -0.55
N ASP A 208 -22.05 11.60 -1.31
CA ASP A 208 -23.04 11.83 -2.36
C ASP A 208 -22.38 12.26 -3.67
N GLY A 209 -23.09 12.04 -4.75
CA GLY A 209 -22.67 12.34 -6.12
C GLY A 209 -23.23 11.31 -7.13
N ASP A 210 -23.23 11.67 -8.39
CA ASP A 210 -23.71 10.82 -9.47
C ASP A 210 -22.58 10.02 -10.13
N ASN A 211 -21.66 10.71 -10.81
CA ASN A 211 -20.54 10.13 -11.55
C ASN A 211 -19.18 10.37 -10.84
N GLY A 212 -19.19 10.43 -9.52
CA GLY A 212 -18.05 10.71 -8.66
C GLY A 212 -18.53 11.43 -7.40
N VAL A 213 -17.63 11.66 -6.47
CA VAL A 213 -17.94 12.40 -5.23
C VAL A 213 -18.26 13.84 -5.55
N ALA A 214 -19.38 14.34 -5.05
CA ALA A 214 -19.81 15.75 -5.11
C ALA A 214 -19.99 16.37 -3.71
N GLY A 215 -20.10 15.54 -2.67
CA GLY A 215 -20.26 16.00 -1.31
C GLY A 215 -20.01 14.93 -0.28
N ALA A 216 -19.91 15.35 0.98
CA ALA A 216 -19.80 14.48 2.13
C ALA A 216 -20.72 14.92 3.27
N SER A 217 -21.50 13.97 3.76
CA SER A 217 -22.30 14.13 4.97
C SER A 217 -21.42 13.97 6.20
N LEU A 218 -21.57 14.91 7.15
CA LEU A 218 -20.79 14.98 8.37
C LEU A 218 -21.65 14.75 9.59
N LEU A 219 -21.09 14.09 10.59
CA LEU A 219 -21.60 14.09 11.95
C LEU A 219 -20.63 14.88 12.83
N ILE A 220 -21.17 15.89 13.51
CA ILE A 220 -20.43 16.82 14.34
C ILE A 220 -20.64 16.44 15.79
N ARG A 221 -19.58 16.32 16.58
CA ARG A 221 -19.59 15.96 18.02
C ARG A 221 -20.39 14.70 18.36
N ARG A 222 -20.09 13.62 17.65
CA ARG A 222 -20.77 12.33 17.84
C ARG A 222 -20.85 11.92 19.32
N GLY A 223 -22.08 11.63 19.78
CA GLY A 223 -22.36 11.16 21.13
C GLY A 223 -22.33 12.27 22.18
N GLN A 224 -22.26 13.55 21.80
CA GLN A 224 -22.33 14.71 22.70
C GLN A 224 -23.73 15.33 22.69
N PRO A 225 -24.12 16.13 23.73
CA PRO A 225 -25.45 16.72 23.80
C PRO A 225 -25.79 17.71 22.66
N ASP A 226 -24.77 18.24 21.99
CA ASP A 226 -24.84 19.15 20.86
C ASP A 226 -24.42 18.49 19.53
N GLU A 227 -24.61 17.17 19.44
CA GLU A 227 -24.45 16.44 18.18
C GLU A 227 -25.32 17.03 17.07
N ALA A 228 -24.72 17.26 15.90
CA ALA A 228 -25.40 17.84 14.77
C ALA A 228 -24.97 17.17 13.46
N ALA A 229 -25.86 17.22 12.48
CA ALA A 229 -25.53 16.86 11.10
C ALA A 229 -24.93 18.06 10.37
N GLY A 230 -23.99 17.79 9.46
CA GLY A 230 -23.39 18.78 8.60
C GLY A 230 -23.20 18.24 7.19
N HIS A 231 -22.79 19.08 6.27
CA HIS A 231 -22.46 18.71 4.90
C HIS A 231 -21.36 19.63 4.35
N ILE A 232 -20.50 19.10 3.50
CA ILE A 232 -19.51 19.84 2.74
C ILE A 232 -19.55 19.44 1.28
N ASP A 233 -19.46 20.43 0.38
CA ASP A 233 -19.30 20.19 -1.05
C ASP A 233 -17.83 19.91 -1.34
N ILE A 234 -17.53 18.76 -1.92
CA ILE A 234 -16.17 18.34 -2.27
C ILE A 234 -16.17 17.57 -3.58
N ASP A 235 -15.09 17.66 -4.32
CA ASP A 235 -14.86 16.88 -5.54
C ASP A 235 -14.11 15.55 -5.28
N GLY A 236 -13.55 15.38 -4.07
CA GLY A 236 -12.80 14.19 -3.71
C GLY A 236 -12.55 14.06 -2.20
N LEU A 237 -12.45 12.82 -1.74
CA LEU A 237 -12.17 12.42 -0.36
C LEU A 237 -10.88 11.63 -0.30
N PHE A 238 -9.92 12.08 0.50
CA PHE A 238 -8.64 11.41 0.73
C PHE A 238 -8.59 10.80 2.14
N LEU A 239 -8.35 9.50 2.22
CA LEU A 239 -8.33 8.76 3.47
C LEU A 239 -6.89 8.67 4.01
N ALA A 240 -6.57 9.49 4.99
CA ALA A 240 -5.29 9.51 5.69
C ALA A 240 -5.40 8.90 7.12
N ILE A 241 -6.13 7.79 7.24
CA ILE A 241 -6.40 7.09 8.50
C ILE A 241 -5.50 5.88 8.74
N GLY A 242 -4.47 5.74 7.89
CA GLY A 242 -3.42 4.75 7.98
C GLY A 242 -3.60 3.56 7.06
N HIS A 243 -2.59 2.70 7.06
CA HIS A 243 -2.54 1.44 6.33
C HIS A 243 -2.37 0.29 7.32
N GLN A 244 -2.61 -0.91 6.84
CA GLN A 244 -2.34 -2.14 7.57
C GLN A 244 -1.46 -3.03 6.70
N PRO A 245 -0.22 -3.31 7.10
CA PRO A 245 0.64 -4.21 6.36
C PRO A 245 0.08 -5.64 6.40
N ASN A 246 0.23 -6.35 5.28
CA ASN A 246 -0.30 -7.70 5.12
C ASN A 246 0.70 -8.73 5.69
N THR A 247 0.91 -8.68 7.01
CA THR A 247 1.93 -9.45 7.75
C THR A 247 1.36 -10.53 8.66
N LYS A 248 0.04 -10.69 8.71
CA LYS A 248 -0.64 -11.60 9.67
C LYS A 248 -0.07 -13.03 9.64
N VAL A 249 0.22 -13.56 8.46
CA VAL A 249 0.74 -14.92 8.25
C VAL A 249 2.17 -15.05 8.79
N PHE A 250 2.92 -13.97 8.88
CA PHE A 250 4.33 -13.94 9.30
C PHE A 250 4.52 -13.48 10.73
N ALA A 251 3.44 -13.21 11.46
CA ALA A 251 3.49 -12.78 12.86
C ALA A 251 4.18 -13.82 13.75
N GLY A 252 5.14 -13.37 14.58
CA GLY A 252 5.96 -14.27 15.43
C GLY A 252 7.07 -15.01 14.67
N GLN A 253 7.20 -14.80 13.38
CA GLN A 253 8.29 -15.31 12.54
C GLN A 253 9.33 -14.21 12.29
N VAL A 254 8.92 -13.13 11.64
CA VAL A 254 9.78 -11.96 11.38
C VAL A 254 9.50 -10.86 12.42
N ASP A 255 10.49 -10.00 12.62
CA ASP A 255 10.34 -8.85 13.51
C ASP A 255 9.45 -7.79 12.86
N LEU A 256 8.44 -7.34 13.61
CA LEU A 256 7.51 -6.29 13.20
C LEU A 256 7.72 -5.03 14.05
N ASP A 257 7.40 -3.86 13.47
CA ASP A 257 7.30 -2.62 14.22
C ASP A 257 5.95 -2.50 14.97
N ALA A 258 5.73 -1.37 15.62
CA ALA A 258 4.50 -1.13 16.40
C ALA A 258 3.24 -1.05 15.52
N GLU A 259 3.38 -0.70 14.25
CA GLU A 259 2.32 -0.61 13.25
C GLU A 259 2.11 -1.92 12.48
N GLY A 260 2.99 -2.92 12.69
CA GLY A 260 2.92 -4.24 12.08
C GLY A 260 3.70 -4.39 10.77
N TYR A 261 4.52 -3.40 10.37
CA TYR A 261 5.41 -3.50 9.22
C TYR A 261 6.62 -4.39 9.53
N ILE A 262 7.10 -5.13 8.52
CA ILE A 262 8.32 -5.93 8.68
C ILE A 262 9.52 -5.00 8.84
N LYS A 263 10.27 -5.20 9.92
CA LYS A 263 11.54 -4.49 10.13
C LYS A 263 12.60 -5.02 9.21
N THR A 264 13.29 -4.12 8.53
CA THR A 264 14.43 -4.44 7.68
C THR A 264 15.66 -3.65 8.12
N GLU A 265 16.84 -4.15 7.77
CA GLU A 265 18.10 -3.49 8.11
C GLU A 265 18.32 -2.26 7.22
N ASN A 266 18.35 -1.05 7.78
CA ASN A 266 18.82 0.21 7.17
C ASN A 266 18.62 0.37 5.66
N GLY A 267 17.36 0.23 5.18
CA GLY A 267 17.01 0.41 3.76
C GLY A 267 17.43 -0.74 2.84
N SER A 268 17.89 -1.87 3.40
CA SER A 268 18.04 -3.14 2.74
C SER A 268 16.74 -3.95 2.82
N PRO A 269 16.56 -5.03 2.08
CA PRO A 269 15.41 -5.93 2.22
C PRO A 269 15.62 -7.03 3.28
N LEU A 270 16.76 -7.02 3.98
CA LEU A 270 17.13 -8.05 4.96
C LEU A 270 16.23 -7.99 6.19
N THR A 271 15.64 -9.11 6.55
CA THR A 271 14.90 -9.28 7.81
C THR A 271 15.80 -9.87 8.90
N ASN A 272 15.24 -10.09 10.09
CA ASN A 272 15.93 -10.81 11.16
C ASN A 272 16.17 -12.30 10.89
N LEU A 273 15.63 -12.86 9.80
CA LEU A 273 15.77 -14.27 9.43
C LEU A 273 16.65 -14.44 8.19
N PRO A 274 17.72 -15.27 8.24
CA PRO A 274 18.55 -15.57 7.07
C PRO A 274 17.74 -16.18 5.92
N GLY A 275 17.93 -15.66 4.70
CA GLY A 275 17.23 -16.12 3.50
C GLY A 275 15.76 -15.68 3.42
N VAL A 276 15.31 -14.78 4.31
CA VAL A 276 13.98 -14.17 4.27
C VAL A 276 14.12 -12.66 4.07
N PHE A 277 13.48 -12.14 3.03
CA PHE A 277 13.57 -10.75 2.60
C PHE A 277 12.18 -10.13 2.57
N ALA A 278 12.09 -8.82 2.77
CA ALA A 278 10.84 -8.07 2.66
C ALA A 278 10.98 -6.93 1.65
N ALA A 279 9.96 -6.73 0.81
CA ALA A 279 9.97 -5.74 -0.25
C ALA A 279 8.59 -5.10 -0.47
N GLY A 280 8.58 -3.82 -0.80
CA GLY A 280 7.37 -3.03 -1.00
C GLY A 280 6.73 -2.58 0.31
N ASP A 281 5.46 -2.24 0.23
CA ASP A 281 4.73 -1.58 1.31
C ASP A 281 4.59 -2.43 2.58
N VAL A 282 4.86 -3.72 2.52
CA VAL A 282 4.88 -4.60 3.71
C VAL A 282 6.00 -4.21 4.69
N ALA A 283 7.03 -3.52 4.21
CA ALA A 283 8.19 -3.04 4.99
C ALA A 283 8.43 -1.51 4.83
N ASP A 284 7.58 -0.80 4.07
CA ASP A 284 7.68 0.64 3.86
C ASP A 284 6.45 1.37 4.43
N PRO A 285 6.52 1.88 5.68
CA PRO A 285 5.45 2.66 6.28
C PRO A 285 5.37 4.11 5.75
N VAL A 286 6.35 4.56 4.95
CA VAL A 286 6.57 5.98 4.61
C VAL A 286 6.16 6.33 3.19
N TYR A 287 6.79 5.71 2.19
CA TYR A 287 6.66 6.14 0.79
C TYR A 287 5.45 5.54 0.09
N ARG A 288 5.29 4.22 0.14
CA ARG A 288 4.18 3.47 -0.47
C ARG A 288 3.91 3.89 -1.92
N GLN A 289 4.97 3.90 -2.73
CA GLN A 289 4.91 4.21 -4.15
C GLN A 289 5.28 2.99 -5.00
N ALA A 290 4.66 2.86 -6.19
CA ALA A 290 4.96 1.77 -7.10
C ALA A 290 6.45 1.67 -7.44
N ILE A 291 7.10 2.82 -7.66
CA ILE A 291 8.54 2.87 -8.00
C ILE A 291 9.43 2.46 -6.83
N THR A 292 9.11 2.87 -5.59
CA THR A 292 9.90 2.46 -4.41
C THR A 292 9.68 0.99 -4.10
N ALA A 293 8.46 0.49 -4.28
CA ALA A 293 8.13 -0.92 -4.16
C ALA A 293 8.90 -1.75 -5.19
N ALA A 294 8.90 -1.37 -6.47
CA ALA A 294 9.68 -2.01 -7.52
C ALA A 294 11.19 -2.03 -7.19
N ALA A 295 11.74 -0.88 -6.76
CA ALA A 295 13.15 -0.78 -6.38
C ALA A 295 13.51 -1.71 -5.21
N SER A 296 12.63 -1.84 -4.21
CA SER A 296 12.85 -2.76 -3.08
C SER A 296 12.76 -4.23 -3.51
N GLY A 297 11.88 -4.57 -4.46
CA GLY A 297 11.81 -5.90 -5.07
C GLY A 297 13.09 -6.30 -5.79
N CYS A 298 13.68 -5.36 -6.56
CA CYS A 298 14.99 -5.54 -7.18
C CYS A 298 16.05 -5.87 -6.11
N LYS A 299 16.15 -5.06 -5.04
CA LYS A 299 17.10 -5.30 -3.94
C LYS A 299 16.90 -6.69 -3.31
N ALA A 300 15.65 -7.08 -3.05
CA ALA A 300 15.35 -8.38 -2.43
C ALA A 300 15.80 -9.57 -3.30
N ALA A 301 15.61 -9.49 -4.61
CA ALA A 301 16.09 -10.52 -5.53
C ALA A 301 17.61 -10.63 -5.55
N LEU A 302 18.33 -9.50 -5.56
CA LEU A 302 19.80 -9.47 -5.51
C LEU A 302 20.34 -10.04 -4.20
N GLU A 303 19.70 -9.77 -3.06
CA GLU A 303 20.10 -10.35 -1.78
C GLU A 303 19.76 -11.86 -1.71
N ALA A 304 18.65 -12.29 -2.31
CA ALA A 304 18.31 -13.71 -2.42
C ALA A 304 19.35 -14.48 -3.26
N GLU A 305 19.82 -13.90 -4.37
CA GLU A 305 20.91 -14.44 -5.17
C GLU A 305 22.20 -14.58 -4.36
N ARG A 306 22.62 -13.48 -3.66
CA ARG A 306 23.82 -13.52 -2.82
C ARG A 306 23.73 -14.57 -1.73
N PHE A 307 22.57 -14.68 -1.08
CA PHE A 307 22.36 -15.70 -0.04
C PHE A 307 22.50 -17.11 -0.59
N LEU A 308 21.88 -17.40 -1.73
CA LEU A 308 21.97 -18.75 -2.36
C LEU A 308 23.40 -19.14 -2.74
N LEU A 309 24.22 -18.18 -3.20
CA LEU A 309 25.63 -18.41 -3.48
C LEU A 309 26.44 -18.79 -2.23
N THR A 310 25.98 -18.43 -1.03
CA THR A 310 26.65 -18.86 0.22
C THR A 310 26.25 -20.27 0.67
N MET A 311 25.23 -20.86 0.06
CA MET A 311 24.73 -22.21 0.37
C MET A 311 25.36 -23.30 -0.52
N GLU A 312 26.05 -22.89 -1.61
CA GLU A 312 26.80 -23.77 -2.49
C GLU A 312 28.21 -24.03 -1.91
#